data_565ec2fd2e10996002db0ddbde10906e
#
_entry.id   565ec2fd2e10996002db0ddbde10906e
#
_cell.length_a   1.000
_cell.length_b   1.000
_cell.length_c   1.000
_cell.angle_alpha   90.00
_cell.angle_beta   90.00
_cell.angle_gamma   90.00
#
_symmetry.space_group_name_H-M   'P 1'
#
loop_
_entity.id
_entity.type
_entity.pdbx_description
1 polymer ?
#
loop_
_entity_poly.entity_id
_entity_poly.type
_entity_poly.pdbx_seq_one_letter_code
_entity_poly.pdbx_strand_id
1 'polypeptide(L)'
;VYEVHLGSWRRPGDDPHRWLSYADLERELVPYVLEMGFTHVEFLPPTEHPLSASWGYQTIGLFAATSRFGPPQALMSLIDALHRAGVGVIIDWVPAHFPRDGHGLRQFDGTAIYEHEDPRKGEHPDWGTLIFNYGRHEVANYLVSSALFWLDRYHVDGLRVDAVASMLYLDYSRKDGEWEPNCFGGRENLEAIEFLKVFNIQAHTHFPGTLTIAEESTSWAAVSRPTYVGGLGFSLKWNMGWMNDTLRYMRHDPIHRKYHHDELTFSLIYAFHENFVLPLSHDEVVHGKGSLLGQMPGDLWQKFANLRLLYAYMWCHPGKKLLYMGGEFGQWTEWNFDESLQWHLLEWESHRGLSRTVTDLNDLVRREPALHQLDFDGAGFEWIDCHNWQDSVLVFIRRARDPGDFLIVCCNFTPVPRHGYRLGVPRGGDYDEVFNSDSAWYGGGNLGNSGALVARAEPHHGRDHSVAVTLPPLATVVLKPRR
;
A
#
# COMPACT_ATOMS: atom_id res chain seq x y z
N VAL A 1 -2.30 -3.74 -5.48
CA VAL A 1 -1.79 -2.56 -6.22
C VAL A 1 -0.29 -2.69 -6.35
N TYR A 2 0.24 -2.40 -7.54
CA TYR A 2 1.67 -2.32 -7.84
C TYR A 2 2.06 -0.86 -8.02
N GLU A 3 2.81 -0.30 -7.08
CA GLU A 3 3.25 1.10 -7.09
C GLU A 3 4.54 1.22 -7.89
N VAL A 4 4.60 2.15 -8.85
CA VAL A 4 5.65 2.23 -9.87
C VAL A 4 6.14 3.66 -10.08
N HIS A 5 7.46 3.86 -9.99
CA HIS A 5 8.14 5.03 -10.52
C HIS A 5 8.62 4.74 -11.95
N LEU A 6 8.00 5.37 -12.93
CA LEU A 6 8.21 5.09 -14.36
C LEU A 6 9.67 5.24 -14.81
N GLY A 7 10.41 6.20 -14.21
CA GLY A 7 11.79 6.51 -14.60
C GLY A 7 12.85 5.53 -14.09
N SER A 8 12.52 4.66 -13.14
CA SER A 8 13.48 3.74 -12.52
C SER A 8 12.99 2.29 -12.44
N TRP A 9 11.78 1.99 -12.91
CA TRP A 9 11.30 0.62 -12.98
C TRP A 9 12.23 -0.25 -13.84
N ARG A 10 12.54 0.23 -15.04
CA ARG A 10 13.55 -0.35 -15.91
C ARG A 10 14.20 0.74 -16.76
N ARG A 11 15.48 0.58 -17.06
CA ARG A 11 16.22 1.44 -18.00
C ARG A 11 16.77 0.61 -19.14
N PRO A 12 16.93 1.21 -20.34
CA PRO A 12 17.53 0.51 -21.47
C PRO A 12 18.96 0.05 -21.14
N GLY A 13 19.29 -1.19 -21.51
CA GLY A 13 20.62 -1.74 -21.23
C GLY A 13 21.77 -1.11 -22.00
N ASP A 14 21.46 -0.37 -23.08
CA ASP A 14 22.43 0.34 -23.93
C ASP A 14 22.79 1.73 -23.40
N ASP A 15 21.91 2.34 -22.58
CA ASP A 15 22.15 3.64 -21.95
C ASP A 15 21.41 3.73 -20.59
N PRO A 16 22.13 3.58 -19.48
CA PRO A 16 21.55 3.63 -18.13
C PRO A 16 21.01 5.01 -17.74
N HIS A 17 21.35 6.08 -18.49
CA HIS A 17 20.85 7.43 -18.25
C HIS A 17 19.57 7.75 -19.02
N ARG A 18 19.20 6.91 -19.99
CA ARG A 18 17.97 7.06 -20.76
C ARG A 18 16.81 6.41 -20.01
N TRP A 19 15.67 7.05 -19.99
CA TRP A 19 14.41 6.46 -19.53
C TRP A 19 13.75 5.61 -20.61
N LEU A 20 12.97 4.63 -20.22
CA LEU A 20 11.99 4.00 -21.11
C LEU A 20 10.94 5.04 -21.51
N SER A 21 10.53 5.03 -22.76
CA SER A 21 9.36 5.80 -23.19
C SER A 21 8.06 5.15 -22.69
N TYR A 22 6.95 5.92 -22.69
CA TYR A 22 5.61 5.35 -22.41
C TYR A 22 5.30 4.15 -23.33
N ALA A 23 5.74 4.19 -24.60
CA ALA A 23 5.55 3.08 -25.53
C ALA A 23 6.45 1.86 -25.20
N ASP A 24 7.65 2.07 -24.63
CA ASP A 24 8.48 0.97 -24.13
C ASP A 24 7.83 0.36 -22.87
N LEU A 25 7.33 1.20 -21.96
CA LEU A 25 6.61 0.77 -20.77
C LEU A 25 5.33 -0.01 -21.11
N GLU A 26 4.59 0.40 -22.16
CA GLU A 26 3.45 -0.38 -22.65
C GLU A 26 3.87 -1.80 -23.01
N ARG A 27 5.00 -1.97 -23.71
CA ARG A 27 5.49 -3.30 -24.15
C ARG A 27 6.06 -4.15 -23.02
N GLU A 28 6.63 -3.54 -21.99
CA GLU A 28 7.35 -4.26 -20.93
C GLU A 28 6.59 -4.35 -19.61
N LEU A 29 5.98 -3.24 -19.16
CA LEU A 29 5.30 -3.19 -17.86
C LEU A 29 3.95 -3.92 -17.91
N VAL A 30 3.17 -3.75 -18.97
CA VAL A 30 1.83 -4.38 -19.05
C VAL A 30 1.91 -5.91 -18.96
N PRO A 31 2.75 -6.62 -19.74
CA PRO A 31 2.90 -8.07 -19.57
C PRO A 31 3.39 -8.47 -18.18
N TYR A 32 4.34 -7.71 -17.62
CA TYR A 32 4.87 -7.99 -16.28
C TYR A 32 3.81 -7.91 -15.19
N VAL A 33 3.01 -6.85 -15.20
CA VAL A 33 1.91 -6.65 -14.22
C VAL A 33 0.89 -7.80 -14.31
N LEU A 34 0.58 -8.26 -15.52
CA LEU A 34 -0.30 -9.40 -15.75
C LEU A 34 0.30 -10.71 -15.23
N GLU A 35 1.57 -10.98 -15.54
CA GLU A 35 2.28 -12.17 -15.08
C GLU A 35 2.32 -12.22 -13.55
N MET A 36 2.62 -11.09 -12.91
CA MET A 36 2.63 -10.97 -11.45
C MET A 36 1.24 -11.00 -10.82
N GLY A 37 0.17 -10.86 -11.60
CA GLY A 37 -1.21 -10.95 -11.15
C GLY A 37 -1.72 -9.74 -10.37
N PHE A 38 -1.09 -8.58 -10.50
CA PHE A 38 -1.61 -7.34 -9.92
C PHE A 38 -2.87 -6.86 -10.65
N THR A 39 -3.82 -6.31 -9.92
CA THR A 39 -5.10 -5.82 -10.47
C THR A 39 -5.07 -4.34 -10.81
N HIS A 40 -4.17 -3.58 -10.19
CA HIS A 40 -3.99 -2.15 -10.41
C HIS A 40 -2.51 -1.80 -10.40
N VAL A 41 -2.15 -0.78 -11.18
CA VAL A 41 -0.89 -0.07 -11.02
C VAL A 41 -1.16 1.30 -10.41
N GLU A 42 -0.23 1.78 -9.57
CA GLU A 42 -0.24 3.14 -9.05
C GLU A 42 1.06 3.81 -9.49
N PHE A 43 0.95 4.85 -10.33
CA PHE A 43 2.12 5.59 -10.79
C PHE A 43 2.45 6.73 -9.83
N LEU A 44 3.69 6.77 -9.33
CA LEU A 44 4.22 7.99 -8.71
C LEU A 44 3.95 9.17 -9.65
N PRO A 45 3.87 10.42 -9.16
CA PRO A 45 3.28 11.52 -9.91
C PRO A 45 3.75 11.61 -11.37
N PRO A 46 2.91 11.26 -12.34
CA PRO A 46 3.25 11.36 -13.77
C PRO A 46 3.07 12.78 -14.31
N THR A 47 2.79 13.73 -13.44
CA THR A 47 2.63 15.15 -13.74
C THR A 47 3.98 15.83 -14.03
N GLU A 48 3.97 16.92 -14.83
CA GLU A 48 5.21 17.60 -15.20
C GLU A 48 5.84 18.32 -14.00
N HIS A 49 7.14 18.13 -13.82
CA HIS A 49 7.90 18.64 -12.69
C HIS A 49 9.34 19.00 -13.09
N PRO A 50 9.99 20.00 -12.46
CA PRO A 50 11.32 20.47 -12.88
C PRO A 50 12.45 19.56 -12.39
N LEU A 51 12.30 18.94 -11.23
CA LEU A 51 13.35 18.19 -10.53
C LEU A 51 13.06 16.69 -10.53
N SER A 52 13.86 15.88 -11.23
CA SER A 52 13.69 14.41 -11.27
C SER A 52 13.87 13.78 -9.88
N ALA A 53 14.74 14.35 -9.04
CA ALA A 53 14.96 13.88 -7.66
C ALA A 53 13.76 14.12 -6.73
N SER A 54 12.72 14.84 -7.17
CA SER A 54 11.45 14.95 -6.44
C SER A 54 10.49 13.78 -6.73
N TRP A 55 10.87 12.86 -7.62
CA TRP A 55 10.05 11.71 -8.07
C TRP A 55 8.68 12.11 -8.65
N GLY A 56 8.49 13.39 -8.96
CA GLY A 56 7.24 14.00 -9.43
C GLY A 56 6.46 14.77 -8.36
N TYR A 57 6.81 14.65 -7.08
CA TYR A 57 6.07 15.32 -5.99
C TYR A 57 6.22 16.85 -5.97
N GLN A 58 7.19 17.43 -6.68
CA GLN A 58 7.29 18.88 -6.89
C GLN A 58 6.66 19.28 -8.23
N THR A 59 5.36 19.05 -8.36
CA THR A 59 4.59 19.28 -9.57
C THR A 59 4.44 20.78 -9.90
N ILE A 60 4.72 21.15 -11.16
CA ILE A 60 4.40 22.47 -11.72
C ILE A 60 3.31 22.42 -12.79
N GLY A 61 3.11 21.28 -13.43
CA GLY A 61 2.15 21.07 -14.51
C GLY A 61 1.02 20.14 -14.10
N LEU A 62 0.08 20.59 -13.28
CA LEU A 62 -1.03 19.75 -12.77
C LEU A 62 -1.97 19.22 -13.87
N PHE A 63 -1.93 19.78 -15.08
CA PHE A 63 -2.69 19.36 -16.27
C PHE A 63 -1.80 18.78 -17.37
N ALA A 64 -0.55 18.46 -17.07
CA ALA A 64 0.41 17.98 -18.07
C ALA A 64 1.07 16.68 -17.61
N ALA A 65 1.05 15.67 -18.48
CA ALA A 65 1.90 14.51 -18.31
C ALA A 65 3.37 14.90 -18.49
N THR A 66 4.27 14.34 -17.67
CA THR A 66 5.70 14.63 -17.82
C THR A 66 6.21 14.24 -19.20
N SER A 67 6.95 15.14 -19.82
CA SER A 67 7.53 14.96 -21.15
C SER A 67 8.73 13.99 -21.17
N ARG A 68 9.25 13.60 -20.00
CA ARG A 68 10.41 12.71 -19.84
C ARG A 68 10.27 11.38 -20.58
N PHE A 69 9.06 10.83 -20.60
CA PHE A 69 8.78 9.51 -21.14
C PHE A 69 8.06 9.55 -22.50
N GLY A 70 7.83 10.75 -23.05
CA GLY A 70 7.20 10.93 -24.35
C GLY A 70 5.99 11.85 -24.34
N PRO A 71 5.24 11.91 -25.46
CA PRO A 71 4.08 12.79 -25.57
C PRO A 71 2.89 12.29 -24.75
N PRO A 72 1.94 13.20 -24.40
CA PRO A 72 0.76 12.85 -23.60
C PRO A 72 -0.06 11.69 -24.16
N GLN A 73 -0.18 11.60 -25.49
CA GLN A 73 -0.91 10.54 -26.18
C GLN A 73 -0.29 9.16 -25.94
N ALA A 74 1.02 9.08 -25.72
CA ALA A 74 1.68 7.82 -25.41
C ALA A 74 1.38 7.35 -23.98
N LEU A 75 1.20 8.25 -23.01
CA LEU A 75 0.69 7.91 -21.68
C LEU A 75 -0.76 7.42 -21.76
N MET A 76 -1.61 8.08 -22.55
CA MET A 76 -2.99 7.61 -22.80
C MET A 76 -3.00 6.21 -23.41
N SER A 77 -2.09 5.90 -24.35
CA SER A 77 -1.93 4.56 -24.94
C SER A 77 -1.52 3.51 -23.89
N LEU A 78 -0.58 3.83 -23.02
CA LEU A 78 -0.16 2.95 -21.91
C LEU A 78 -1.33 2.64 -20.98
N ILE A 79 -2.11 3.65 -20.59
CA ILE A 79 -3.29 3.47 -19.73
C ILE A 79 -4.34 2.61 -20.44
N ASP A 80 -4.63 2.87 -21.73
CA ASP A 80 -5.56 2.06 -22.52
C ASP A 80 -5.08 0.61 -22.67
N ALA A 81 -3.78 0.37 -22.80
CA ALA A 81 -3.22 -0.98 -22.86
C ALA A 81 -3.39 -1.73 -21.53
N LEU A 82 -3.19 -1.05 -20.39
CA LEU A 82 -3.47 -1.60 -19.06
C LEU A 82 -4.95 -1.95 -18.90
N HIS A 83 -5.85 -1.06 -19.31
CA HIS A 83 -7.31 -1.31 -19.29
C HIS A 83 -7.71 -2.50 -20.17
N ARG A 84 -7.18 -2.59 -21.40
CA ARG A 84 -7.41 -3.76 -22.27
C ARG A 84 -6.92 -5.07 -21.66
N ALA A 85 -5.91 -4.99 -20.80
CA ALA A 85 -5.40 -6.11 -20.03
C ALA A 85 -6.18 -6.39 -18.74
N GLY A 86 -7.22 -5.59 -18.41
CA GLY A 86 -8.00 -5.72 -17.20
C GLY A 86 -7.32 -5.20 -15.94
N VAL A 87 -6.34 -4.30 -16.09
CA VAL A 87 -5.59 -3.67 -15.01
C VAL A 87 -6.02 -2.22 -14.86
N GLY A 88 -6.48 -1.83 -13.66
CA GLY A 88 -6.82 -0.45 -13.34
C GLY A 88 -5.58 0.41 -13.11
N VAL A 89 -5.72 1.72 -13.32
CA VAL A 89 -4.64 2.70 -13.19
C VAL A 89 -4.97 3.75 -12.16
N ILE A 90 -4.12 3.89 -11.16
CA ILE A 90 -4.16 4.94 -10.15
C ILE A 90 -2.95 5.85 -10.42
N ILE A 91 -3.11 7.13 -10.22
CA ILE A 91 -1.97 8.06 -10.24
C ILE A 91 -1.87 8.81 -8.91
N ASP A 92 -0.63 9.11 -8.53
CA ASP A 92 -0.37 10.06 -7.47
C ASP A 92 -0.69 11.47 -7.97
N TRP A 93 -1.55 12.16 -7.23
CA TRP A 93 -1.96 13.53 -7.47
C TRP A 93 -1.58 14.38 -6.27
N VAL A 94 -0.85 15.47 -6.52
CA VAL A 94 -0.22 16.29 -5.48
C VAL A 94 -0.91 17.67 -5.37
N PRO A 95 -2.05 17.77 -4.68
CA PRO A 95 -2.72 19.05 -4.44
C PRO A 95 -2.24 19.75 -3.16
N ALA A 96 -1.35 19.12 -2.39
CA ALA A 96 -0.91 19.64 -1.10
C ALA A 96 0.04 20.82 -1.24
N HIS A 97 0.92 20.76 -2.22
CA HIS A 97 2.00 21.74 -2.36
C HIS A 97 2.54 21.81 -3.79
N PHE A 98 3.39 22.81 -4.05
CA PHE A 98 4.10 23.00 -5.31
C PHE A 98 5.48 23.64 -5.09
N PRO A 99 6.44 23.50 -6.02
CA PRO A 99 7.79 24.00 -5.86
C PRO A 99 7.88 25.52 -6.00
N ARG A 100 9.00 26.09 -5.53
CA ARG A 100 9.27 27.54 -5.56
C ARG A 100 9.89 28.03 -6.87
N ASP A 101 9.94 27.21 -7.89
CA ASP A 101 10.55 27.52 -9.18
C ASP A 101 9.88 28.73 -9.83
N GLY A 102 10.68 29.71 -10.26
CA GLY A 102 10.19 30.99 -10.79
C GLY A 102 9.48 30.90 -12.14
N HIS A 103 9.52 29.77 -12.82
CA HIS A 103 8.75 29.48 -14.04
C HIS A 103 7.49 28.67 -13.76
N GLY A 104 7.19 28.37 -12.49
CA GLY A 104 5.99 27.65 -12.03
C GLY A 104 4.89 28.61 -11.53
N LEU A 105 4.18 28.15 -10.51
CA LEU A 105 3.00 28.86 -9.98
C LEU A 105 3.33 29.93 -8.93
N ARG A 106 4.53 29.89 -8.35
CA ARG A 106 4.96 30.84 -7.32
C ARG A 106 4.88 32.27 -7.82
N GLN A 107 4.15 33.10 -7.08
CA GLN A 107 3.98 34.54 -7.42
C GLN A 107 3.70 34.74 -8.90
N PHE A 108 2.73 34.00 -9.43
CA PHE A 108 2.49 33.86 -10.88
C PHE A 108 2.36 35.14 -11.66
N ASP A 109 1.74 36.17 -11.08
CA ASP A 109 1.62 37.53 -11.65
C ASP A 109 2.44 38.57 -10.88
N GLY A 110 3.37 38.13 -10.04
CA GLY A 110 4.14 38.99 -9.12
C GLY A 110 3.52 39.09 -7.73
N THR A 111 2.38 38.41 -7.48
CA THR A 111 1.71 38.34 -6.18
C THR A 111 1.42 36.87 -5.80
N ALA A 112 1.09 36.62 -4.53
CA ALA A 112 0.70 35.29 -4.03
C ALA A 112 -0.73 34.94 -4.48
N ILE A 113 -0.89 34.35 -5.69
CA ILE A 113 -2.18 33.95 -6.24
C ILE A 113 -2.55 32.55 -5.80
N TYR A 114 -1.63 31.59 -5.98
CA TYR A 114 -1.86 30.17 -5.69
C TYR A 114 -1.55 29.82 -4.24
N GLU A 115 -0.57 30.48 -3.64
CA GLU A 115 -0.14 30.32 -2.25
C GLU A 115 -0.73 31.39 -1.33
N HIS A 116 -0.57 31.23 -0.01
CA HIS A 116 -0.75 32.32 0.95
C HIS A 116 0.47 33.22 0.98
N GLU A 117 0.27 34.55 1.10
CA GLU A 117 1.34 35.53 1.25
C GLU A 117 2.10 35.35 2.58
N ASP A 118 1.38 34.98 3.65
CA ASP A 118 1.98 34.67 4.96
C ASP A 118 2.65 33.29 4.95
N PRO A 119 3.98 33.22 5.13
CA PRO A 119 4.71 31.94 5.09
C PRO A 119 4.26 30.95 6.17
N ARG A 120 3.66 31.41 7.26
CA ARG A 120 3.09 30.53 8.31
C ARG A 120 1.91 29.71 7.81
N LYS A 121 1.28 30.09 6.70
CA LYS A 121 0.22 29.36 5.99
C LYS A 121 0.63 28.88 4.61
N GLY A 122 1.59 29.57 3.97
CA GLY A 122 1.94 29.42 2.56
C GLY A 122 3.18 28.56 2.29
N GLU A 123 3.92 28.13 3.29
CA GLU A 123 5.17 27.40 3.09
C GLU A 123 5.24 26.11 3.92
N HIS A 124 5.78 25.02 3.34
CA HIS A 124 6.19 23.84 4.09
C HIS A 124 7.65 23.94 4.53
N PRO A 125 7.92 23.98 5.85
CA PRO A 125 9.29 24.10 6.37
C PRO A 125 10.19 22.93 5.96
N ASP A 126 9.64 21.69 6.02
CA ASP A 126 10.41 20.46 5.81
C ASP A 126 10.77 20.22 4.34
N TRP A 127 9.86 20.56 3.43
CA TRP A 127 10.01 20.24 1.99
C TRP A 127 10.49 21.44 1.14
N GLY A 128 10.50 22.63 1.72
CA GLY A 128 10.86 23.84 1.01
C GLY A 128 9.88 24.22 -0.12
N THR A 129 8.66 23.70 -0.07
CA THR A 129 7.59 23.93 -1.06
C THR A 129 6.59 24.96 -0.57
N LEU A 130 5.67 25.37 -1.45
CA LEU A 130 4.57 26.30 -1.15
C LEU A 130 3.27 25.52 -0.98
N ILE A 131 2.38 26.00 -0.10
CA ILE A 131 1.07 25.41 0.18
C ILE A 131 0.04 26.16 -0.65
N PHE A 132 -0.86 25.45 -1.32
CA PHE A 132 -1.99 26.03 -2.03
C PHE A 132 -2.96 26.74 -1.08
N ASN A 133 -3.44 27.91 -1.49
CA ASN A 133 -4.47 28.66 -0.78
C ASN A 133 -5.88 28.12 -1.10
N TYR A 134 -6.29 27.08 -0.37
CA TYR A 134 -7.59 26.42 -0.58
C TYR A 134 -8.79 27.33 -0.32
N GLY A 135 -8.61 28.42 0.42
CA GLY A 135 -9.65 29.42 0.68
C GLY A 135 -9.98 30.30 -0.52
N ARG A 136 -9.12 30.33 -1.56
CA ARG A 136 -9.42 31.00 -2.81
C ARG A 136 -10.21 30.09 -3.73
N HIS A 137 -11.41 30.52 -4.13
CA HIS A 137 -12.28 29.74 -5.00
C HIS A 137 -11.64 29.37 -6.33
N GLU A 138 -10.82 30.28 -6.89
CA GLU A 138 -10.09 30.06 -8.14
C GLU A 138 -9.04 28.95 -7.99
N VAL A 139 -8.32 28.89 -6.85
CA VAL A 139 -7.33 27.86 -6.55
C VAL A 139 -8.01 26.52 -6.31
N ALA A 140 -9.06 26.49 -5.48
CA ALA A 140 -9.85 25.29 -5.26
C ALA A 140 -10.43 24.73 -6.57
N ASN A 141 -10.99 25.60 -7.43
CA ASN A 141 -11.50 25.21 -8.74
C ASN A 141 -10.39 24.71 -9.68
N TYR A 142 -9.20 25.35 -9.67
CA TYR A 142 -8.05 24.91 -10.45
C TYR A 142 -7.62 23.48 -10.05
N LEU A 143 -7.51 23.20 -8.76
CA LEU A 143 -7.14 21.88 -8.25
C LEU A 143 -8.20 20.81 -8.55
N VAL A 144 -9.49 21.09 -8.27
CA VAL A 144 -10.58 20.16 -8.61
C VAL A 144 -10.62 19.88 -10.11
N SER A 145 -10.46 20.92 -10.95
CA SER A 145 -10.43 20.76 -12.41
C SER A 145 -9.25 19.89 -12.86
N SER A 146 -8.08 20.00 -12.19
CA SER A 146 -6.94 19.11 -12.46
C SER A 146 -7.26 17.65 -12.16
N ALA A 147 -7.87 17.37 -11.01
CA ALA A 147 -8.30 16.00 -10.67
C ALA A 147 -9.26 15.44 -11.71
N LEU A 148 -10.31 16.21 -12.05
CA LEU A 148 -11.29 15.81 -13.06
C LEU A 148 -10.67 15.64 -14.46
N PHE A 149 -9.65 16.46 -14.81
CA PHE A 149 -8.91 16.34 -16.06
C PHE A 149 -8.23 14.97 -16.21
N TRP A 150 -7.58 14.47 -15.16
CA TRP A 150 -6.94 13.15 -15.20
C TRP A 150 -7.98 12.03 -15.31
N LEU A 151 -9.10 12.14 -14.61
CA LEU A 151 -10.21 11.19 -14.71
C LEU A 151 -10.87 11.21 -16.10
N ASP A 152 -11.09 12.40 -16.69
CA ASP A 152 -11.80 12.59 -17.96
C ASP A 152 -10.92 12.32 -19.19
N ARG A 153 -9.66 12.80 -19.18
CA ARG A 153 -8.82 12.78 -20.37
C ARG A 153 -7.88 11.58 -20.44
N TYR A 154 -7.44 11.09 -19.30
CA TYR A 154 -6.57 9.92 -19.22
C TYR A 154 -7.32 8.66 -18.79
N HIS A 155 -8.56 8.81 -18.35
CA HIS A 155 -9.41 7.70 -17.89
C HIS A 155 -8.77 6.89 -16.75
N VAL A 156 -8.02 7.54 -15.85
CA VAL A 156 -7.47 6.85 -14.70
C VAL A 156 -8.60 6.39 -13.76
N ASP A 157 -8.44 5.23 -13.15
CA ASP A 157 -9.44 4.62 -12.28
C ASP A 157 -9.39 5.16 -10.86
N GLY A 158 -8.32 5.85 -10.51
CA GLY A 158 -8.19 6.44 -9.18
C GLY A 158 -7.11 7.49 -9.07
N LEU A 159 -7.25 8.29 -8.00
CA LEU A 159 -6.28 9.30 -7.58
C LEU A 159 -5.84 9.01 -6.15
N ARG A 160 -4.55 8.78 -5.93
CA ARG A 160 -3.95 8.82 -4.60
C ARG A 160 -3.56 10.25 -4.30
N VAL A 161 -4.09 10.81 -3.24
CA VAL A 161 -3.86 12.19 -2.82
C VAL A 161 -2.71 12.20 -1.82
N ASP A 162 -1.63 12.84 -2.25
CA ASP A 162 -0.39 12.98 -1.49
C ASP A 162 -0.56 13.89 -0.28
N ALA A 163 0.10 13.54 0.83
CA ALA A 163 0.32 14.39 1.99
C ALA A 163 -0.97 15.00 2.60
N VAL A 164 -2.08 14.27 2.63
CA VAL A 164 -3.35 14.78 3.16
C VAL A 164 -3.22 15.26 4.61
N ALA A 165 -2.40 14.62 5.43
CA ALA A 165 -2.12 15.06 6.80
C ALA A 165 -1.61 16.51 6.84
N SER A 166 -0.73 16.88 5.92
CA SER A 166 -0.19 18.25 5.83
C SER A 166 -1.23 19.30 5.42
N MET A 167 -2.27 18.85 4.72
CA MET A 167 -3.39 19.72 4.31
C MET A 167 -4.37 19.97 5.47
N LEU A 168 -4.60 18.96 6.31
CA LEU A 168 -5.61 19.00 7.38
C LEU A 168 -5.20 19.87 8.57
N TYR A 169 -3.90 20.06 8.81
CA TYR A 169 -3.39 20.68 10.01
C TYR A 169 -2.52 21.92 9.71
N LEU A 170 -2.92 23.06 10.27
CA LEU A 170 -2.17 24.33 10.14
C LEU A 170 -0.82 24.32 10.87
N ASP A 171 -0.70 23.46 11.90
CA ASP A 171 0.52 23.27 12.70
C ASP A 171 1.40 22.10 12.22
N TYR A 172 1.11 21.53 11.03
CA TYR A 172 1.89 20.41 10.50
C TYR A 172 3.37 20.76 10.37
N SER A 173 4.25 19.98 11.02
CA SER A 173 5.72 20.21 11.07
C SER A 173 6.15 21.59 11.55
N ARG A 174 5.35 22.28 12.36
CA ARG A 174 5.62 23.62 12.86
C ARG A 174 5.69 23.64 14.40
N LYS A 175 6.49 24.57 14.93
CA LYS A 175 6.58 24.84 16.34
C LYS A 175 5.55 25.89 16.76
N ASP A 176 5.37 26.01 18.07
CA ASP A 176 4.54 27.08 18.63
C ASP A 176 5.01 28.45 18.15
N GLY A 177 4.08 29.26 17.64
CA GLY A 177 4.34 30.59 17.06
C GLY A 177 4.75 30.59 15.58
N GLU A 178 4.95 29.44 14.95
CA GLU A 178 5.28 29.31 13.51
C GLU A 178 4.05 29.04 12.64
N TRP A 179 2.84 29.05 13.21
CA TRP A 179 1.58 28.83 12.50
C TRP A 179 0.47 29.75 13.02
N GLU A 180 -0.58 29.91 12.23
CA GLU A 180 -1.76 30.70 12.58
C GLU A 180 -2.96 29.79 12.80
N PRO A 181 -3.68 29.91 13.94
CA PRO A 181 -4.88 29.13 14.18
C PRO A 181 -6.02 29.52 13.22
N ASN A 182 -6.98 28.62 13.06
CA ASN A 182 -8.21 28.89 12.32
C ASN A 182 -9.11 29.90 13.06
N CYS A 183 -10.22 30.32 12.44
CA CYS A 183 -11.14 31.32 13.00
C CYS A 183 -11.78 30.92 14.34
N PHE A 184 -11.68 29.66 14.76
CA PHE A 184 -12.14 29.15 16.06
C PHE A 184 -10.99 28.95 17.07
N GLY A 185 -9.76 29.28 16.68
CA GLY A 185 -8.57 29.10 17.52
C GLY A 185 -7.98 27.66 17.49
N GLY A 186 -8.48 26.81 16.60
CA GLY A 186 -8.01 25.43 16.41
C GLY A 186 -6.91 25.31 15.37
N ARG A 187 -6.35 24.11 15.25
CA ARG A 187 -5.27 23.77 14.31
C ARG A 187 -5.75 23.19 12.99
N GLU A 188 -7.04 22.90 12.88
CA GLU A 188 -7.62 22.32 11.69
C GLU A 188 -7.66 23.35 10.55
N ASN A 189 -7.18 22.98 9.36
CA ASN A 189 -7.27 23.82 8.16
C ASN A 189 -8.66 23.65 7.53
N LEU A 190 -9.58 24.52 7.92
CA LEU A 190 -11.00 24.41 7.53
C LEU A 190 -11.18 24.54 6.01
N GLU A 191 -10.38 25.37 5.36
CA GLU A 191 -10.42 25.58 3.92
C GLU A 191 -9.97 24.32 3.16
N ALA A 192 -8.91 23.65 3.61
CA ALA A 192 -8.45 22.41 3.02
C ALA A 192 -9.43 21.25 3.27
N ILE A 193 -10.03 21.18 4.44
CA ILE A 193 -11.06 20.18 4.76
C ILE A 193 -12.25 20.33 3.80
N GLU A 194 -12.74 21.54 3.58
CA GLU A 194 -13.83 21.78 2.66
C GLU A 194 -13.43 21.47 1.21
N PHE A 195 -12.22 21.89 0.79
CA PHE A 195 -11.66 21.53 -0.51
C PHE A 195 -11.65 20.02 -0.74
N LEU A 196 -11.15 19.22 0.21
CA LEU A 196 -11.09 17.76 0.09
C LEU A 196 -12.48 17.13 -0.04
N LYS A 197 -13.48 17.65 0.71
CA LYS A 197 -14.88 17.19 0.58
C LYS A 197 -15.43 17.53 -0.81
N VAL A 198 -15.24 18.76 -1.28
CA VAL A 198 -15.70 19.18 -2.61
C VAL A 198 -15.01 18.34 -3.69
N PHE A 199 -13.70 18.14 -3.61
CA PHE A 199 -12.97 17.26 -4.52
C PHE A 199 -13.59 15.87 -4.61
N ASN A 200 -13.80 15.19 -3.46
CA ASN A 200 -14.39 13.85 -3.43
C ASN A 200 -15.83 13.82 -3.97
N ILE A 201 -16.65 14.82 -3.63
CA ILE A 201 -18.01 14.94 -4.16
C ILE A 201 -17.98 15.08 -5.68
N GLN A 202 -17.13 15.95 -6.23
CA GLN A 202 -17.04 16.17 -7.67
C GLN A 202 -16.50 14.94 -8.41
N ALA A 203 -15.43 14.32 -7.90
CA ALA A 203 -14.86 13.11 -8.48
C ALA A 203 -15.90 11.98 -8.57
N HIS A 204 -16.57 11.64 -7.47
CA HIS A 204 -17.56 10.56 -7.45
C HIS A 204 -18.87 10.89 -8.18
N THR A 205 -19.23 12.18 -8.28
CA THR A 205 -20.43 12.59 -9.02
C THR A 205 -20.23 12.48 -10.52
N HIS A 206 -19.08 12.93 -11.03
CA HIS A 206 -18.80 12.95 -12.46
C HIS A 206 -18.24 11.60 -12.97
N PHE A 207 -17.52 10.88 -12.12
CA PHE A 207 -16.90 9.59 -12.45
C PHE A 207 -17.29 8.53 -11.41
N PRO A 208 -18.53 8.02 -11.44
CA PRO A 208 -18.96 6.96 -10.53
C PRO A 208 -18.07 5.72 -10.66
N GLY A 209 -17.60 5.20 -9.53
CA GLY A 209 -16.72 4.02 -9.49
C GLY A 209 -15.22 4.34 -9.45
N THR A 210 -14.82 5.62 -9.61
CA THR A 210 -13.43 6.02 -9.39
C THR A 210 -13.01 5.84 -7.93
N LEU A 211 -11.71 5.62 -7.70
CA LEU A 211 -11.13 5.54 -6.38
C LEU A 211 -10.45 6.87 -6.02
N THR A 212 -10.71 7.36 -4.82
CA THR A 212 -9.91 8.42 -4.20
C THR A 212 -9.26 7.87 -2.96
N ILE A 213 -7.94 7.97 -2.85
CA ILE A 213 -7.13 7.31 -1.82
C ILE A 213 -6.34 8.37 -1.07
N ALA A 214 -6.51 8.46 0.24
CA ALA A 214 -5.79 9.44 1.05
C ALA A 214 -4.50 8.85 1.62
N GLU A 215 -3.37 9.51 1.39
CA GLU A 215 -2.21 9.33 2.25
C GLU A 215 -2.38 10.24 3.47
N GLU A 216 -2.91 9.68 4.53
CA GLU A 216 -3.18 10.39 5.77
C GLU A 216 -2.61 9.58 6.95
N SER A 217 -1.58 10.12 7.61
CA SER A 217 -0.77 9.44 8.61
C SER A 217 -1.21 9.69 10.05
N THR A 218 -2.21 10.57 10.26
CA THR A 218 -2.67 10.95 11.60
C THR A 218 -3.90 10.15 12.05
N SER A 219 -4.37 10.46 13.24
CA SER A 219 -5.61 9.91 13.80
C SER A 219 -6.89 10.65 13.35
N TRP A 220 -6.83 11.42 12.25
CA TRP A 220 -8.03 12.06 11.71
C TRP A 220 -9.10 11.03 11.41
N ALA A 221 -10.28 11.23 11.97
CA ALA A 221 -11.38 10.27 11.87
C ALA A 221 -12.20 10.45 10.58
N ALA A 222 -12.81 9.36 10.12
CA ALA A 222 -13.77 9.37 9.02
C ALA A 222 -13.22 9.88 7.68
N VAL A 223 -11.92 9.66 7.41
CA VAL A 223 -11.30 10.01 6.11
C VAL A 223 -12.03 9.31 4.98
N SER A 224 -12.30 8.00 5.11
CA SER A 224 -12.97 7.18 4.11
C SER A 224 -14.47 6.99 4.39
N ARG A 225 -15.10 7.94 5.09
CA ARG A 225 -16.54 7.95 5.30
C ARG A 225 -17.19 9.04 4.45
N PRO A 226 -18.46 8.85 4.05
CA PRO A 226 -19.18 9.81 3.23
C PRO A 226 -19.25 11.21 3.86
N THR A 227 -19.22 12.25 3.02
CA THR A 227 -19.23 13.65 3.46
C THR A 227 -20.51 14.02 4.23
N TYR A 228 -21.66 13.42 3.89
CA TYR A 228 -22.93 13.67 4.54
C TYR A 228 -23.04 13.13 5.98
N VAL A 229 -22.11 12.25 6.39
CA VAL A 229 -21.97 11.83 7.80
C VAL A 229 -20.77 12.50 8.51
N GLY A 230 -20.20 13.52 7.88
CA GLY A 230 -19.08 14.28 8.44
C GLY A 230 -17.69 13.81 8.01
N GLY A 231 -17.59 12.80 7.15
CA GLY A 231 -16.30 12.31 6.62
C GLY A 231 -15.72 13.20 5.53
N LEU A 232 -14.51 12.87 5.07
CA LEU A 232 -13.84 13.57 3.97
C LEU A 232 -14.27 13.04 2.59
N GLY A 233 -14.88 11.85 2.51
CA GLY A 233 -15.43 11.29 1.27
C GLY A 233 -14.45 10.46 0.44
N PHE A 234 -13.23 10.19 0.92
CA PHE A 234 -12.33 9.28 0.24
C PHE A 234 -12.88 7.85 0.15
N SER A 235 -12.48 7.13 -0.89
CA SER A 235 -12.80 5.70 -1.01
C SER A 235 -11.96 4.85 -0.05
N LEU A 236 -10.67 5.20 0.07
CA LEU A 236 -9.66 4.45 0.82
C LEU A 236 -8.71 5.40 1.56
N LYS A 237 -8.04 4.87 2.59
CA LYS A 237 -6.99 5.54 3.36
C LYS A 237 -5.80 4.59 3.52
N TRP A 238 -4.56 5.08 3.37
CA TRP A 238 -3.38 4.30 3.72
C TRP A 238 -3.31 4.05 5.22
N ASN A 239 -3.02 2.81 5.62
CA ASN A 239 -2.85 2.42 7.03
C ASN A 239 -1.39 2.55 7.46
N MET A 240 -0.95 3.77 7.71
CA MET A 240 0.43 4.06 8.12
C MET A 240 0.74 3.46 9.49
N GLY A 241 -0.26 3.33 10.39
CA GLY A 241 -0.11 2.67 11.69
C GLY A 241 0.25 1.20 11.54
N TRP A 242 -0.53 0.46 10.75
CA TRP A 242 -0.23 -0.95 10.43
C TRP A 242 1.16 -1.12 9.82
N MET A 243 1.50 -0.28 8.86
CA MET A 243 2.80 -0.31 8.17
C MET A 243 3.95 -0.14 9.16
N ASN A 244 3.90 0.93 9.97
CA ASN A 244 4.96 1.23 10.93
C ASN A 244 5.12 0.13 11.98
N ASP A 245 4.02 -0.33 12.59
CA ASP A 245 4.04 -1.35 13.63
C ASP A 245 4.52 -2.70 13.07
N THR A 246 4.00 -3.10 11.90
CA THR A 246 4.38 -4.36 11.26
C THR A 246 5.86 -4.38 10.87
N LEU A 247 6.37 -3.32 10.24
CA LEU A 247 7.79 -3.25 9.86
C LEU A 247 8.71 -3.17 11.08
N ARG A 248 8.31 -2.45 12.13
CA ARG A 248 9.05 -2.41 13.40
C ARG A 248 9.14 -3.81 14.01
N TYR A 249 8.03 -4.53 14.09
CA TYR A 249 8.00 -5.90 14.57
C TYR A 249 8.91 -6.82 13.74
N MET A 250 8.82 -6.75 12.41
CA MET A 250 9.58 -7.63 11.53
C MET A 250 11.11 -7.38 11.59
N ARG A 251 11.54 -6.16 11.91
CA ARG A 251 12.96 -5.80 12.12
C ARG A 251 13.55 -6.38 13.39
N HIS A 252 12.73 -6.74 14.40
CA HIS A 252 13.25 -7.41 15.59
C HIS A 252 13.81 -8.78 15.25
N ASP A 253 14.96 -9.10 15.86
CA ASP A 253 15.42 -10.49 15.87
C ASP A 253 14.32 -11.38 16.45
N PRO A 254 14.02 -12.53 15.83
CA PRO A 254 12.93 -13.42 16.24
C PRO A 254 12.93 -13.79 17.74
N ILE A 255 14.11 -13.82 18.39
CA ILE A 255 14.20 -14.09 19.84
C ILE A 255 13.54 -13.00 20.70
N HIS A 256 13.43 -11.77 20.18
CA HIS A 256 12.84 -10.63 20.89
C HIS A 256 11.37 -10.40 20.54
N ARG A 257 10.84 -10.99 19.46
CA ARG A 257 9.49 -10.78 18.94
C ARG A 257 8.38 -11.04 19.95
N LYS A 258 8.61 -11.97 20.87
CA LYS A 258 7.68 -12.26 21.97
C LYS A 258 7.38 -11.07 22.88
N TYR A 259 8.25 -10.07 22.96
CA TYR A 259 8.04 -8.87 23.77
C TYR A 259 7.33 -7.74 23.00
N HIS A 260 7.06 -7.94 21.72
CA HIS A 260 6.50 -6.94 20.80
C HIS A 260 5.24 -7.45 20.08
N HIS A 261 4.63 -8.53 20.59
CA HIS A 261 3.52 -9.23 19.92
C HIS A 261 2.30 -8.34 19.67
N ASP A 262 2.07 -7.35 20.52
CA ASP A 262 1.03 -6.35 20.42
C ASP A 262 1.19 -5.42 19.20
N GLU A 263 2.39 -5.22 18.69
CA GLU A 263 2.62 -4.46 17.46
C GLU A 263 1.88 -5.06 16.25
N LEU A 264 1.70 -6.40 16.21
CA LEU A 264 0.94 -7.06 15.15
C LEU A 264 -0.58 -7.09 15.40
N THR A 265 -1.01 -7.09 16.66
CA THR A 265 -2.43 -7.24 17.01
C THR A 265 -3.15 -5.91 17.14
N PHE A 266 -2.43 -4.83 17.44
CA PHE A 266 -2.98 -3.50 17.71
C PHE A 266 -3.78 -2.95 16.52
N SER A 267 -3.31 -3.15 15.31
CA SER A 267 -3.97 -2.65 14.10
C SER A 267 -5.41 -3.15 13.93
N LEU A 268 -5.72 -4.34 14.44
CA LEU A 268 -7.06 -4.94 14.36
C LEU A 268 -8.09 -4.22 15.24
N ILE A 269 -7.66 -3.42 16.21
CA ILE A 269 -8.56 -2.62 17.06
C ILE A 269 -9.26 -1.55 16.21
N TYR A 270 -8.58 -1.03 15.18
CA TYR A 270 -9.11 0.05 14.33
C TYR A 270 -9.27 -0.34 12.84
N ALA A 271 -8.90 -1.56 12.45
CA ALA A 271 -8.86 -2.01 11.05
C ALA A 271 -10.16 -1.81 10.25
N PHE A 272 -11.30 -1.67 10.94
CA PHE A 272 -12.62 -1.50 10.34
C PHE A 272 -13.22 -0.09 10.56
N HIS A 273 -12.45 0.84 11.14
CA HIS A 273 -12.89 2.23 11.31
C HIS A 273 -12.80 3.01 10.00
N GLU A 274 -11.89 2.62 9.11
CA GLU A 274 -11.71 3.18 7.76
C GLU A 274 -11.63 2.05 6.72
N ASN A 275 -11.69 2.41 5.45
CA ASN A 275 -11.42 1.49 4.36
C ASN A 275 -9.92 1.55 4.05
N PHE A 276 -9.15 0.65 4.64
CA PHE A 276 -7.69 0.74 4.61
C PHE A 276 -7.03 0.09 3.38
N VAL A 277 -5.98 0.75 2.88
CA VAL A 277 -4.91 0.14 2.10
C VAL A 277 -3.73 -0.11 3.02
N LEU A 278 -3.12 -1.28 2.92
CA LEU A 278 -1.90 -1.65 3.64
C LEU A 278 -0.70 -1.29 2.73
N PRO A 279 0.01 -0.18 2.98
CA PRO A 279 1.09 0.24 2.10
C PRO A 279 2.42 -0.38 2.53
N LEU A 280 3.13 -0.98 1.59
CA LEU A 280 4.58 -1.13 1.60
C LEU A 280 5.07 -0.32 0.40
N SER A 281 5.06 1.00 0.56
CA SER A 281 5.22 2.00 -0.50
C SER A 281 6.69 2.35 -0.76
N HIS A 282 6.91 3.27 -1.71
CA HIS A 282 8.22 3.84 -2.00
C HIS A 282 8.89 4.46 -0.76
N ASP A 283 8.12 5.08 0.13
CA ASP A 283 8.64 5.73 1.35
C ASP A 283 9.33 4.75 2.30
N GLU A 284 9.01 3.46 2.23
CA GLU A 284 9.56 2.45 3.12
C GLU A 284 10.94 1.94 2.67
N VAL A 285 11.39 2.32 1.49
CA VAL A 285 12.62 1.84 0.86
C VAL A 285 13.56 2.96 0.41
N VAL A 286 13.48 4.14 1.05
CA VAL A 286 14.26 5.35 0.78
C VAL A 286 14.80 5.97 2.07
N HIS A 287 15.65 6.98 1.94
CA HIS A 287 16.15 7.81 3.03
C HIS A 287 16.87 7.04 4.15
N GLY A 288 17.67 6.04 3.76
CA GLY A 288 18.46 5.23 4.69
C GLY A 288 17.68 4.11 5.39
N LYS A 289 16.43 3.86 4.99
CA LYS A 289 15.63 2.75 5.52
C LYS A 289 16.08 1.39 4.98
N GLY A 290 16.76 1.36 3.82
CA GLY A 290 17.16 0.15 3.09
C GLY A 290 16.00 -0.51 2.34
N SER A 291 16.25 -1.61 1.63
CA SER A 291 15.19 -2.40 0.98
C SER A 291 14.40 -3.22 2.00
N LEU A 292 13.17 -3.64 1.66
CA LEU A 292 12.37 -4.52 2.53
C LEU A 292 13.12 -5.81 2.90
N LEU A 293 13.83 -6.43 1.93
CA LEU A 293 14.66 -7.60 2.19
C LEU A 293 15.83 -7.27 3.12
N GLY A 294 16.49 -6.13 2.90
CA GLY A 294 17.61 -5.65 3.72
C GLY A 294 17.23 -5.46 5.19
N GLN A 295 16.00 -5.01 5.45
CA GLN A 295 15.47 -4.77 6.80
C GLN A 295 15.18 -6.07 7.57
N MET A 296 15.04 -7.22 6.90
CA MET A 296 14.76 -8.49 7.57
C MET A 296 16.00 -9.00 8.34
N PRO A 297 15.83 -9.48 9.59
CA PRO A 297 16.93 -10.00 10.39
C PRO A 297 17.37 -11.39 9.95
N GLY A 298 18.57 -11.78 10.42
CA GLY A 298 19.10 -13.13 10.26
C GLY A 298 19.98 -13.31 9.03
N ASP A 299 20.27 -14.58 8.72
CA ASP A 299 21.04 -14.98 7.53
C ASP A 299 20.20 -14.83 6.24
N LEU A 300 20.79 -15.15 5.10
CA LEU A 300 20.13 -14.97 3.80
C LEU A 300 18.81 -15.76 3.71
N TRP A 301 18.80 -17.04 4.18
CA TRP A 301 17.58 -17.84 4.16
C TRP A 301 16.49 -17.23 5.06
N GLN A 302 16.89 -16.78 6.27
CA GLN A 302 15.96 -16.17 7.22
C GLN A 302 15.40 -14.84 6.70
N LYS A 303 16.20 -14.03 6.00
CA LYS A 303 15.72 -12.79 5.35
C LYS A 303 14.60 -13.08 4.35
N PHE A 304 14.80 -14.03 3.45
CA PHE A 304 13.75 -14.41 2.49
C PHE A 304 12.55 -15.06 3.17
N ALA A 305 12.75 -15.91 4.19
CA ALA A 305 11.67 -16.50 4.96
C ALA A 305 10.83 -15.43 5.67
N ASN A 306 11.47 -14.46 6.33
CA ASN A 306 10.79 -13.33 6.96
C ASN A 306 10.00 -12.49 5.94
N LEU A 307 10.55 -12.24 4.76
CA LEU A 307 9.86 -11.43 3.75
C LEU A 307 8.67 -12.18 3.14
N ARG A 308 8.78 -13.49 2.88
CA ARG A 308 7.64 -14.33 2.48
C ARG A 308 6.55 -14.38 3.56
N LEU A 309 6.95 -14.49 4.84
CA LEU A 309 6.03 -14.43 5.98
C LEU A 309 5.32 -13.08 6.06
N LEU A 310 6.05 -11.96 5.94
CA LEU A 310 5.48 -10.60 5.94
C LEU A 310 4.43 -10.45 4.83
N TYR A 311 4.76 -10.87 3.60
CA TYR A 311 3.83 -10.77 2.48
C TYR A 311 2.60 -11.66 2.68
N ALA A 312 2.77 -12.90 3.10
CA ALA A 312 1.65 -13.79 3.35
C ALA A 312 0.74 -13.26 4.49
N TYR A 313 1.32 -12.72 5.55
CA TYR A 313 0.57 -12.02 6.60
C TYR A 313 -0.20 -10.81 6.04
N MET A 314 0.45 -9.94 5.27
CA MET A 314 -0.16 -8.75 4.65
C MET A 314 -1.30 -9.14 3.71
N TRP A 315 -1.08 -10.12 2.80
CA TRP A 315 -2.11 -10.55 1.84
C TRP A 315 -3.33 -11.17 2.51
N CYS A 316 -3.15 -11.81 3.65
CA CYS A 316 -4.25 -12.38 4.44
C CYS A 316 -4.87 -11.41 5.45
N HIS A 317 -4.23 -10.29 5.78
CA HIS A 317 -4.75 -9.27 6.69
C HIS A 317 -5.92 -8.50 6.03
N PRO A 318 -6.93 -7.99 6.79
CA PRO A 318 -7.96 -7.09 6.25
C PRO A 318 -7.36 -5.82 5.63
N GLY A 319 -7.96 -5.34 4.53
CA GLY A 319 -7.52 -4.16 3.79
C GLY A 319 -6.94 -4.48 2.42
N LYS A 320 -6.83 -3.48 1.53
CA LYS A 320 -6.22 -3.62 0.20
C LYS A 320 -4.69 -3.60 0.32
N LYS A 321 -4.00 -4.20 -0.63
CA LYS A 321 -2.54 -4.40 -0.58
C LYS A 321 -1.85 -3.52 -1.61
N LEU A 322 -0.86 -2.77 -1.18
CA LEU A 322 0.01 -1.98 -2.04
C LEU A 322 1.46 -2.38 -1.82
N LEU A 323 2.15 -2.72 -2.90
CA LEU A 323 3.56 -3.09 -2.89
C LEU A 323 4.31 -2.24 -3.90
N TYR A 324 5.38 -1.59 -3.44
CA TYR A 324 6.28 -0.84 -4.30
C TYR A 324 7.16 -1.75 -5.15
N MET A 325 7.41 -1.34 -6.38
CA MET A 325 8.25 -2.03 -7.36
C MET A 325 9.61 -2.44 -6.80
N GLY A 326 10.05 -3.64 -7.16
CA GLY A 326 11.27 -4.26 -6.63
C GLY A 326 11.06 -5.05 -5.34
N GLY A 327 10.01 -4.76 -4.56
CA GLY A 327 9.62 -5.52 -3.38
C GLY A 327 9.22 -6.95 -3.73
N GLU A 328 8.56 -7.16 -4.87
CA GLU A 328 8.03 -8.43 -5.32
C GLU A 328 9.08 -9.50 -5.64
N PHE A 329 10.30 -9.10 -5.94
CA PHE A 329 11.43 -10.01 -6.09
C PHE A 329 12.54 -9.79 -5.06
N GLY A 330 12.31 -8.90 -4.06
CA GLY A 330 13.26 -8.64 -2.99
C GLY A 330 14.51 -7.91 -3.45
N GLN A 331 14.34 -6.74 -4.06
CA GLN A 331 15.47 -5.87 -4.38
C GLN A 331 16.43 -5.77 -3.19
N TRP A 332 17.73 -5.85 -3.45
CA TRP A 332 18.73 -5.94 -2.40
C TRP A 332 19.07 -4.58 -1.78
N THR A 333 19.25 -3.56 -2.64
CA THR A 333 19.59 -2.21 -2.21
C THR A 333 18.34 -1.37 -1.97
N GLU A 334 18.51 -0.30 -1.23
CA GLU A 334 17.55 0.80 -1.16
C GLU A 334 17.20 1.29 -2.57
N TRP A 335 15.95 1.72 -2.79
CA TRP A 335 15.56 2.25 -4.09
C TRP A 335 16.33 3.51 -4.45
N ASN A 336 16.82 3.57 -5.69
CA ASN A 336 17.45 4.72 -6.29
C ASN A 336 16.69 5.12 -7.57
N PHE A 337 16.15 6.34 -7.59
CA PHE A 337 15.38 6.86 -8.72
C PHE A 337 16.22 7.03 -10.00
N ASP A 338 17.55 7.16 -9.87
CA ASP A 338 18.48 7.33 -10.99
C ASP A 338 18.98 6.00 -11.58
N GLU A 339 18.54 4.87 -11.06
CA GLU A 339 18.95 3.55 -11.50
C GLU A 339 17.74 2.69 -11.88
N SER A 340 17.97 1.67 -12.70
CA SER A 340 17.01 0.60 -12.94
C SER A 340 16.87 -0.26 -11.69
N LEU A 341 15.71 -0.89 -11.48
CA LEU A 341 15.61 -1.99 -10.53
C LEU A 341 16.63 -3.08 -10.85
N GLN A 342 17.03 -3.83 -9.81
CA GLN A 342 18.07 -4.86 -9.91
C GLN A 342 17.53 -6.16 -10.54
N TRP A 343 17.02 -6.10 -11.78
CA TRP A 343 16.39 -7.21 -12.50
C TRP A 343 17.28 -8.46 -12.61
N HIS A 344 18.61 -8.31 -12.60
CA HIS A 344 19.56 -9.43 -12.59
C HIS A 344 19.40 -10.34 -11.37
N LEU A 345 18.81 -9.86 -10.27
CA LEU A 345 18.55 -10.67 -9.09
C LEU A 345 17.60 -11.85 -9.38
N LEU A 346 16.75 -11.73 -10.39
CA LEU A 346 15.89 -12.82 -10.85
C LEU A 346 16.66 -14.01 -11.46
N GLU A 347 17.96 -13.91 -11.68
CA GLU A 347 18.82 -15.05 -12.01
C GLU A 347 19.01 -16.00 -10.81
N TRP A 348 18.75 -15.54 -9.58
CA TRP A 348 18.90 -16.30 -8.35
C TRP A 348 17.58 -16.92 -7.89
N GLU A 349 17.62 -18.20 -7.48
CA GLU A 349 16.41 -18.95 -7.11
C GLU A 349 15.65 -18.33 -5.92
N SER A 350 16.36 -17.76 -4.93
CA SER A 350 15.73 -17.09 -3.77
C SER A 350 14.84 -15.90 -4.19
N HIS A 351 15.29 -15.11 -5.14
CA HIS A 351 14.54 -13.96 -5.67
C HIS A 351 13.38 -14.41 -6.57
N ARG A 352 13.59 -15.43 -7.43
CA ARG A 352 12.50 -16.04 -8.20
C ARG A 352 11.44 -16.66 -7.29
N GLY A 353 11.87 -17.33 -6.22
CA GLY A 353 10.97 -17.92 -5.24
C GLY A 353 10.10 -16.88 -4.54
N LEU A 354 10.67 -15.72 -4.19
CA LEU A 354 9.91 -14.62 -3.63
C LEU A 354 8.92 -14.04 -4.66
N SER A 355 9.34 -13.86 -5.91
CA SER A 355 8.45 -13.39 -6.99
C SER A 355 7.26 -14.34 -7.18
N ARG A 356 7.50 -15.66 -7.21
CA ARG A 356 6.41 -16.66 -7.25
C ARG A 356 5.50 -16.55 -6.02
N THR A 357 6.05 -16.27 -4.83
CA THR A 357 5.24 -16.07 -3.62
C THR A 357 4.25 -14.93 -3.82
N VAL A 358 4.68 -13.78 -4.35
CA VAL A 358 3.81 -12.64 -4.60
C VAL A 358 2.77 -12.95 -5.67
N THR A 359 3.16 -13.62 -6.75
CA THR A 359 2.23 -14.05 -7.82
C THR A 359 1.14 -14.96 -7.26
N ASP A 360 1.51 -15.99 -6.49
CA ASP A 360 0.56 -16.96 -5.94
C ASP A 360 -0.31 -16.34 -4.84
N LEU A 361 0.19 -15.36 -4.08
CA LEU A 361 -0.60 -14.57 -3.13
C LEU A 361 -1.62 -13.67 -3.85
N ASN A 362 -1.24 -13.04 -4.95
CA ASN A 362 -2.15 -12.26 -5.79
C ASN A 362 -3.27 -13.16 -6.35
N ASP A 363 -2.93 -14.36 -6.81
CA ASP A 363 -3.91 -15.34 -7.26
C ASP A 363 -4.82 -15.82 -6.11
N LEU A 364 -4.25 -16.10 -4.96
CA LEU A 364 -5.00 -16.51 -3.76
C LEU A 364 -6.06 -15.48 -3.39
N VAL A 365 -5.70 -14.19 -3.35
CA VAL A 365 -6.67 -13.11 -3.04
C VAL A 365 -7.78 -13.04 -4.08
N ARG A 366 -7.47 -13.21 -5.36
CA ARG A 366 -8.48 -13.15 -6.43
C ARG A 366 -9.47 -14.29 -6.38
N ARG A 367 -9.00 -15.52 -6.12
CA ARG A 367 -9.86 -16.73 -6.12
C ARG A 367 -10.57 -17.00 -4.80
N GLU A 368 -10.08 -16.44 -3.67
CA GLU A 368 -10.64 -16.71 -2.34
C GLU A 368 -11.51 -15.55 -1.85
N PRO A 369 -12.85 -15.67 -1.93
CA PRO A 369 -13.79 -14.61 -1.50
C PRO A 369 -13.57 -14.16 -0.06
N ALA A 370 -13.11 -15.04 0.81
CA ALA A 370 -12.79 -14.74 2.20
C ALA A 370 -11.71 -13.67 2.38
N LEU A 371 -10.84 -13.43 1.38
CA LEU A 371 -9.77 -12.46 1.46
C LEU A 371 -10.14 -11.06 0.92
N HIS A 372 -11.33 -10.90 0.30
CA HIS A 372 -11.66 -9.61 -0.31
C HIS A 372 -13.12 -9.16 -0.16
N GLN A 373 -14.09 -10.05 0.10
CA GLN A 373 -15.51 -9.65 0.11
C GLN A 373 -15.90 -8.81 1.32
N LEU A 374 -15.27 -9.04 2.48
CA LEU A 374 -15.54 -8.37 3.75
C LEU A 374 -14.28 -7.68 4.30
N ASP A 375 -13.47 -7.10 3.42
CA ASP A 375 -12.19 -6.48 3.79
C ASP A 375 -12.33 -5.30 4.77
N PHE A 376 -13.46 -4.61 4.72
CA PHE A 376 -13.74 -3.41 5.53
C PHE A 376 -14.85 -3.64 6.57
N ASP A 377 -15.23 -4.90 6.78
CA ASP A 377 -16.24 -5.29 7.74
C ASP A 377 -15.68 -6.25 8.77
N GLY A 378 -15.89 -5.96 10.05
CA GLY A 378 -15.44 -6.81 11.15
C GLY A 378 -15.96 -8.25 11.09
N ALA A 379 -17.08 -8.51 10.41
CA ALA A 379 -17.58 -9.86 10.16
C ALA A 379 -16.64 -10.70 9.28
N GLY A 380 -15.73 -10.07 8.52
CA GLY A 380 -14.72 -10.73 7.68
C GLY A 380 -13.51 -11.26 8.44
N PHE A 381 -13.40 -11.02 9.74
CA PHE A 381 -12.22 -11.37 10.53
C PHE A 381 -12.60 -11.93 11.92
N GLU A 382 -11.85 -12.93 12.36
CA GLU A 382 -12.01 -13.49 13.71
C GLU A 382 -10.66 -14.04 14.20
N TRP A 383 -10.27 -13.69 15.42
CA TRP A 383 -9.12 -14.32 16.07
C TRP A 383 -9.42 -15.76 16.48
N ILE A 384 -8.47 -16.67 16.25
CA ILE A 384 -8.43 -17.99 16.90
C ILE A 384 -7.46 -17.92 18.08
N ASP A 385 -6.24 -17.48 17.83
CA ASP A 385 -5.21 -17.30 18.85
C ASP A 385 -4.39 -16.03 18.55
N CYS A 386 -4.57 -15.03 19.37
CA CYS A 386 -3.80 -13.77 19.32
C CYS A 386 -2.96 -13.54 20.57
N HIS A 387 -2.95 -14.52 21.51
CA HIS A 387 -2.30 -14.39 22.80
C HIS A 387 -1.05 -15.25 22.98
N ASN A 388 -0.67 -16.01 21.96
CA ASN A 388 0.52 -16.86 22.01
C ASN A 388 1.80 -16.06 21.69
N TRP A 389 2.03 -15.03 22.51
CA TRP A 389 3.23 -14.21 22.42
C TRP A 389 4.51 -14.98 22.74
N GLN A 390 4.45 -16.01 23.59
CA GLN A 390 5.62 -16.83 24.00
C GLN A 390 6.24 -17.56 22.79
N ASP A 391 5.40 -18.08 21.90
CA ASP A 391 5.80 -18.73 20.67
C ASP A 391 5.83 -17.78 19.47
N SER A 392 5.40 -16.53 19.63
CA SER A 392 5.21 -15.57 18.55
C SER A 392 4.39 -16.14 17.40
N VAL A 393 3.25 -16.74 17.73
CA VAL A 393 2.30 -17.32 16.78
C VAL A 393 1.01 -16.51 16.77
N LEU A 394 0.47 -16.25 15.58
CA LEU A 394 -0.86 -15.65 15.37
C LEU A 394 -1.71 -16.61 14.53
N VAL A 395 -2.96 -16.79 14.93
CA VAL A 395 -3.95 -17.55 14.15
C VAL A 395 -5.26 -16.81 14.07
N PHE A 396 -5.75 -16.63 12.85
CA PHE A 396 -7.02 -15.93 12.60
C PHE A 396 -7.81 -16.56 11.46
N ILE A 397 -9.10 -16.23 11.38
CA ILE A 397 -10.01 -16.60 10.31
C ILE A 397 -10.28 -15.37 9.43
N ARG A 398 -10.28 -15.59 8.13
CA ARG A 398 -10.90 -14.69 7.15
C ARG A 398 -12.19 -15.32 6.64
N ARG A 399 -13.26 -14.52 6.58
CA ARG A 399 -14.59 -14.98 6.17
C ARG A 399 -15.08 -14.28 4.91
N ALA A 400 -15.75 -15.04 4.05
CA ALA A 400 -16.57 -14.48 2.98
C ALA A 400 -17.98 -14.09 3.50
N ARG A 401 -18.80 -13.53 2.62
CA ARG A 401 -20.23 -13.30 2.91
C ARG A 401 -20.98 -14.61 3.19
N ASP A 402 -20.60 -15.70 2.52
CA ASP A 402 -21.03 -17.05 2.90
C ASP A 402 -20.21 -17.49 4.13
N PRO A 403 -20.82 -17.67 5.31
CA PRO A 403 -20.10 -18.08 6.51
C PRO A 403 -19.43 -19.46 6.40
N GLY A 404 -19.88 -20.30 5.46
CA GLY A 404 -19.27 -21.60 5.15
C GLY A 404 -17.98 -21.50 4.34
N ASP A 405 -17.72 -20.33 3.71
CA ASP A 405 -16.50 -20.07 2.94
C ASP A 405 -15.55 -19.21 3.77
N PHE A 406 -14.53 -19.84 4.32
CA PHE A 406 -13.55 -19.18 5.18
C PHE A 406 -12.16 -19.79 5.01
N LEU A 407 -11.15 -19.05 5.41
CA LEU A 407 -9.76 -19.47 5.50
C LEU A 407 -9.26 -19.33 6.93
N ILE A 408 -8.39 -20.24 7.34
CA ILE A 408 -7.64 -20.15 8.59
C ILE A 408 -6.20 -19.81 8.25
N VAL A 409 -5.68 -18.75 8.81
CA VAL A 409 -4.33 -18.23 8.58
C VAL A 409 -3.51 -18.43 9.84
N CYS A 410 -2.39 -19.14 9.73
CA CYS A 410 -1.49 -19.44 10.83
C CYS A 410 -0.10 -18.88 10.53
N CYS A 411 0.37 -17.94 11.33
CA CYS A 411 1.67 -17.28 11.17
C CYS A 411 2.61 -17.66 12.31
N ASN A 412 3.77 -18.23 12.00
CA ASN A 412 4.85 -18.48 12.95
C ASN A 412 6.01 -17.52 12.71
N PHE A 413 6.19 -16.57 13.61
CA PHE A 413 7.21 -15.53 13.50
C PHE A 413 8.57 -15.91 14.09
N THR A 414 8.80 -17.21 14.38
CA THR A 414 10.05 -17.73 14.92
C THR A 414 10.72 -18.72 13.96
N PRO A 415 12.07 -18.87 14.02
CA PRO A 415 12.77 -19.89 13.23
C PRO A 415 12.65 -21.30 13.82
N VAL A 416 11.68 -21.52 14.72
CA VAL A 416 11.43 -22.80 15.37
C VAL A 416 10.15 -23.42 14.82
N PRO A 417 10.22 -24.60 14.18
CA PRO A 417 9.01 -25.27 13.70
C PRO A 417 8.13 -25.69 14.88
N ARG A 418 6.80 -25.63 14.72
CA ARG A 418 5.83 -26.05 15.74
C ARG A 418 5.09 -27.29 15.23
N HIS A 419 5.50 -28.46 15.68
CA HIS A 419 4.85 -29.71 15.32
C HIS A 419 3.64 -29.97 16.21
N GLY A 420 2.52 -30.44 15.59
CA GLY A 420 1.32 -30.76 16.31
C GLY A 420 0.66 -29.61 17.05
N TYR A 421 0.88 -28.36 16.55
CA TYR A 421 0.22 -27.18 17.09
C TYR A 421 -1.29 -27.32 16.94
N ARG A 422 -2.00 -27.42 18.08
CA ARG A 422 -3.44 -27.66 18.08
C ARG A 422 -4.19 -26.33 18.00
N LEU A 423 -5.09 -26.21 17.04
CA LEU A 423 -5.95 -25.04 16.91
C LEU A 423 -7.42 -25.46 16.78
N GLY A 424 -8.29 -24.70 17.47
CA GLY A 424 -9.75 -24.87 17.35
C GLY A 424 -10.24 -24.38 16.00
N VAL A 425 -11.12 -25.15 15.36
CA VAL A 425 -11.64 -24.83 14.01
C VAL A 425 -13.18 -24.77 14.03
N PRO A 426 -13.81 -23.95 13.14
CA PRO A 426 -15.26 -23.75 13.15
C PRO A 426 -16.09 -25.01 12.89
N ARG A 427 -15.55 -25.98 12.13
CA ARG A 427 -16.26 -27.22 11.81
C ARG A 427 -15.31 -28.42 11.75
N GLY A 428 -15.85 -29.61 11.94
CA GLY A 428 -15.16 -30.87 11.67
C GLY A 428 -14.98 -31.14 10.18
N GLY A 429 -14.25 -32.18 9.84
CA GLY A 429 -13.96 -32.59 8.48
C GLY A 429 -12.54 -32.28 8.04
N ASP A 430 -12.33 -32.32 6.73
CA ASP A 430 -11.01 -32.17 6.13
C ASP A 430 -10.70 -30.71 5.83
N TYR A 431 -9.41 -30.35 5.98
CA TYR A 431 -8.86 -29.05 5.64
C TYR A 431 -7.70 -29.21 4.67
N ASP A 432 -7.70 -28.45 3.58
CA ASP A 432 -6.57 -28.39 2.66
C ASP A 432 -5.62 -27.27 3.05
N GLU A 433 -4.31 -27.55 2.99
CA GLU A 433 -3.27 -26.51 3.01
C GLU A 433 -3.21 -25.89 1.61
N VAL A 434 -3.83 -24.71 1.43
CA VAL A 434 -3.97 -24.02 0.13
C VAL A 434 -2.82 -23.07 -0.15
N PHE A 435 -2.04 -22.72 0.87
CA PHE A 435 -0.82 -21.92 0.76
C PHE A 435 0.13 -22.21 1.92
N ASN A 436 1.41 -22.27 1.63
CA ASN A 436 2.48 -22.43 2.62
C ASN A 436 3.72 -21.68 2.15
N SER A 437 4.07 -20.60 2.85
CA SER A 437 5.20 -19.76 2.46
C SER A 437 6.59 -20.41 2.63
N ASP A 438 6.66 -21.57 3.33
CA ASP A 438 7.88 -22.41 3.44
C ASP A 438 7.97 -23.50 2.35
N SER A 439 7.10 -23.48 1.35
CA SER A 439 7.19 -24.41 0.22
C SER A 439 8.54 -24.28 -0.49
N ALA A 440 9.10 -25.42 -0.92
CA ALA A 440 10.30 -25.45 -1.77
C ALA A 440 10.12 -24.68 -3.09
N TRP A 441 8.87 -24.58 -3.57
CA TRP A 441 8.51 -23.75 -4.74
C TRP A 441 8.89 -22.27 -4.60
N TYR A 442 8.89 -21.79 -3.35
CA TYR A 442 9.28 -20.43 -2.99
C TYR A 442 10.71 -20.32 -2.43
N GLY A 443 11.49 -21.41 -2.47
CA GLY A 443 12.82 -21.48 -1.85
C GLY A 443 12.80 -21.67 -0.34
N GLY A 444 11.69 -22.19 0.22
CA GLY A 444 11.55 -22.53 1.62
C GLY A 444 12.09 -23.91 1.97
N GLY A 445 11.99 -24.28 3.25
CA GLY A 445 12.42 -25.59 3.80
C GLY A 445 11.49 -26.76 3.47
N ASN A 446 10.34 -26.48 2.85
CA ASN A 446 9.32 -27.45 2.47
C ASN A 446 8.70 -28.22 3.65
N LEU A 447 8.70 -27.63 4.83
CA LEU A 447 7.97 -28.18 5.97
C LEU A 447 6.49 -27.79 5.84
N GLY A 448 5.57 -28.75 6.01
CA GLY A 448 4.13 -28.50 5.85
C GLY A 448 3.29 -29.67 6.33
N ASN A 449 2.04 -29.74 5.87
CA ASN A 449 1.02 -30.65 6.36
C ASN A 449 0.58 -31.70 5.32
N SER A 450 1.42 -31.98 4.33
CA SER A 450 1.14 -32.94 3.27
C SER A 450 -0.16 -32.70 2.50
N GLY A 451 -0.58 -31.43 2.41
CA GLY A 451 -1.73 -30.96 1.64
C GLY A 451 -3.10 -31.13 2.30
N ALA A 452 -3.26 -31.94 3.34
CA ALA A 452 -4.55 -32.15 4.00
C ALA A 452 -4.43 -32.44 5.51
N LEU A 453 -5.41 -31.97 6.26
CA LEU A 453 -5.53 -32.12 7.70
C LEU A 453 -6.95 -32.55 8.06
N VAL A 454 -7.12 -33.36 9.09
CA VAL A 454 -8.43 -33.82 9.57
C VAL A 454 -8.74 -33.19 10.92
N ALA A 455 -9.83 -32.44 10.99
CA ALA A 455 -10.33 -31.92 12.26
C ALA A 455 -11.06 -32.99 13.05
N ARG A 456 -10.72 -33.09 14.34
CA ARG A 456 -11.30 -34.04 15.28
C ARG A 456 -12.29 -33.35 16.21
N ALA A 457 -13.27 -34.09 16.74
CA ALA A 457 -14.20 -33.61 17.76
C ALA A 457 -13.48 -33.55 19.15
N GLU A 458 -12.43 -32.73 19.20
CA GLU A 458 -11.64 -32.45 20.40
C GLU A 458 -11.69 -30.94 20.65
N PRO A 459 -12.38 -30.45 21.69
CA PRO A 459 -12.55 -29.03 21.91
C PRO A 459 -11.22 -28.30 22.13
N HIS A 460 -11.04 -27.14 21.46
CA HIS A 460 -9.89 -26.27 21.62
C HIS A 460 -10.24 -24.83 21.25
N HIS A 461 -9.61 -23.83 21.87
CA HIS A 461 -9.86 -22.39 21.61
C HIS A 461 -11.37 -22.03 21.60
N GLY A 462 -12.17 -22.62 22.50
CA GLY A 462 -13.61 -22.38 22.58
C GLY A 462 -14.45 -22.94 21.43
N ARG A 463 -13.93 -23.90 20.65
CA ARG A 463 -14.62 -24.58 19.53
C ARG A 463 -14.67 -26.08 19.78
N ASP A 464 -15.70 -26.75 19.25
CA ASP A 464 -15.95 -28.18 19.45
C ASP A 464 -14.98 -29.09 18.68
N HIS A 465 -14.34 -28.53 17.63
CA HIS A 465 -13.40 -29.24 16.76
C HIS A 465 -12.03 -28.62 16.80
N SER A 466 -11.01 -29.42 16.61
CA SER A 466 -9.63 -28.93 16.47
C SER A 466 -8.84 -29.72 15.45
N VAL A 467 -7.80 -29.10 14.93
CA VAL A 467 -6.82 -29.70 14.02
C VAL A 467 -5.41 -29.54 14.59
N ALA A 468 -4.58 -30.56 14.43
CA ALA A 468 -3.16 -30.51 14.77
C ALA A 468 -2.35 -30.15 13.52
N VAL A 469 -1.67 -29.01 13.54
CA VAL A 469 -0.97 -28.43 12.39
C VAL A 469 0.53 -28.39 12.65
N THR A 470 1.33 -28.63 11.64
CA THR A 470 2.74 -28.27 11.63
C THR A 470 2.87 -26.85 11.12
N LEU A 471 3.39 -25.92 11.95
CA LEU A 471 3.72 -24.56 11.54
C LEU A 471 5.21 -24.49 11.21
N PRO A 472 5.57 -24.24 9.93
CA PRO A 472 6.97 -24.12 9.52
C PRO A 472 7.66 -22.93 10.19
N PRO A 473 9.00 -22.89 10.23
CA PRO A 473 9.74 -21.77 10.78
C PRO A 473 9.61 -20.52 9.88
N LEU A 474 9.40 -19.35 10.48
CA LEU A 474 9.28 -18.06 9.77
C LEU A 474 8.33 -18.15 8.57
N ALA A 475 7.12 -18.69 8.80
CA ALA A 475 6.20 -18.98 7.71
C ALA A 475 4.73 -18.77 8.08
N THR A 476 3.93 -18.60 7.03
CA THR A 476 2.46 -18.60 7.07
C THR A 476 1.92 -19.82 6.35
N VAL A 477 0.98 -20.51 6.99
CA VAL A 477 0.17 -21.58 6.40
C VAL A 477 -1.28 -21.11 6.33
N VAL A 478 -1.93 -21.32 5.19
CA VAL A 478 -3.35 -21.03 4.98
C VAL A 478 -4.11 -22.32 4.75
N LEU A 479 -5.14 -22.54 5.58
CA LEU A 479 -5.98 -23.72 5.52
C LEU A 479 -7.39 -23.37 5.03
N LYS A 480 -7.94 -24.20 4.17
CA LYS A 480 -9.31 -24.11 3.66
C LYS A 480 -10.09 -25.37 3.97
N PRO A 481 -11.32 -25.27 4.56
CA PRO A 481 -12.14 -26.46 4.79
C PRO A 481 -12.61 -27.04 3.46
N ARG A 482 -12.53 -28.36 3.29
CA ARG A 482 -13.16 -29.06 2.15
C ARG A 482 -14.67 -28.94 2.23
N ARG A 483 -15.30 -28.66 1.10
CA ARG A 483 -16.77 -28.60 0.97
C ARG A 483 -17.38 -29.98 1.04
#